data_e73eeb08cb8eab93f668883b306767c7
#
_entry.id   e73eeb08cb8eab93f668883b306767c7
#
_cell.length_a   1.000
_cell.length_b   1.000
_cell.length_c   1.000
_cell.angle_alpha   90.00
_cell.angle_beta   90.00
_cell.angle_gamma   90.00
#
_symmetry.space_group_name_H-M   'P 1'
#
loop_
_entity.id
_entity.type
_entity.pdbx_description
1 polymer ?
#
loop_
_entity_poly.entity_id
_entity_poly.type
_entity_poly.pdbx_seq_one_letter_code
_entity_poly.pdbx_strand_id
1 'polypeptide(L)' 'MVDIEFEYRDEYSNGKWNRQSCRVSSVEECKKIYGLGIDCEYRIISVKEVK' A
#
# COMPACT_ATOMS: atom_id res chain seq x y z
N MET A 1 6.27 -12.04 8.64
CA MET A 1 5.73 -11.34 7.46
C MET A 1 4.34 -10.80 7.76
N VAL A 2 3.93 -9.78 7.04
CA VAL A 2 2.60 -9.19 7.22
C VAL A 2 1.90 -9.10 5.87
N ASP A 3 0.59 -9.29 5.90
CA ASP A 3 -0.28 -9.03 4.76
C ASP A 3 -0.87 -7.63 4.96
N ILE A 4 -0.63 -6.76 4.00
CA ILE A 4 -1.10 -5.39 4.07
C ILE A 4 -2.13 -5.16 2.99
N GLU A 5 -3.29 -4.66 3.37
CA GLU A 5 -4.30 -4.22 2.44
C GLU A 5 -4.33 -2.71 2.49
N PHE A 6 -4.21 -2.09 1.34
CA PHE A 6 -4.10 -0.64 1.27
C PHE A 6 -4.75 -0.13 0.00
N GLU A 7 -5.04 1.17 0.01
CA GLU A 7 -5.51 1.87 -1.17
C GLU A 7 -4.52 2.98 -1.50
N TYR A 8 -4.38 3.26 -2.78
CA TYR A 8 -3.51 4.34 -3.24
C TYR A 8 -4.17 5.05 -4.41
N ARG A 9 -3.75 6.28 -4.63
CA ARG A 9 -4.16 7.03 -5.81
C ARG A 9 -3.01 7.89 -6.28
N ASP A 10 -2.93 8.09 -7.59
CA ASP A 10 -1.92 8.91 -8.21
C ASP A 10 -2.56 9.75 -9.32
N GLU A 11 -1.73 10.53 -10.01
CA GLU A 11 -2.23 11.36 -11.10
C GLU A 11 -2.77 10.56 -12.26
N TYR A 12 -2.34 9.32 -12.43
CA TYR A 12 -2.80 8.43 -13.50
C TYR A 12 -4.15 7.81 -13.22
N SER A 13 -4.57 7.77 -11.98
CA SER A 13 -5.84 7.15 -11.60
C SER A 13 -7.01 8.14 -11.59
N ASN A 14 -6.79 9.40 -11.99
CA ASN A 14 -7.80 10.45 -12.00
C ASN A 14 -8.44 10.66 -10.61
N GLY A 15 -7.63 10.51 -9.57
CA GLY A 15 -8.09 10.69 -8.21
C GLY A 15 -8.86 9.53 -7.62
N LYS A 16 -8.99 8.44 -8.37
CA LYS A 16 -9.69 7.26 -7.87
C LYS A 16 -8.76 6.41 -7.02
N TRP A 17 -9.31 5.88 -5.92
CA TRP A 17 -8.56 4.97 -5.08
C TRP A 17 -8.48 3.59 -5.71
N ASN A 18 -7.28 3.03 -5.74
CA ASN A 18 -7.03 1.67 -6.23
C ASN A 18 -6.67 0.81 -5.04
N ARG A 19 -7.36 -0.32 -4.89
CA ARG A 19 -7.12 -1.22 -3.78
C ARG A 19 -6.10 -2.28 -4.17
N GLN A 20 -5.16 -2.53 -3.28
CA GLN A 20 -4.10 -3.50 -3.51
C GLN A 20 -3.73 -4.18 -2.21
N SER A 21 -3.13 -5.34 -2.32
CA SER A 21 -2.61 -6.06 -1.15
C SER A 21 -1.21 -6.57 -1.45
N CYS A 22 -0.42 -6.71 -0.41
CA CYS A 22 0.92 -7.27 -0.56
C CYS A 22 1.34 -8.01 0.71
N ARG A 23 2.25 -8.95 0.53
CA ARG A 23 2.85 -9.67 1.64
C ARG A 23 4.32 -9.28 1.71
N VAL A 24 4.71 -8.64 2.80
CA VAL A 24 6.05 -8.09 2.97
C VAL A 24 6.49 -8.28 4.41
N SER A 25 7.76 -7.97 4.69
CA SER A 25 8.29 -8.11 6.04
C SER A 25 7.80 -6.99 6.97
N SER A 26 7.46 -5.82 6.40
CA SER A 26 7.00 -4.68 7.20
C SER A 26 6.19 -3.72 6.34
N VAL A 27 5.47 -2.82 7.01
CA VAL A 27 4.72 -1.76 6.32
C VAL A 27 5.67 -0.85 5.54
N GLU A 28 6.84 -0.58 6.10
CA GLU A 28 7.81 0.28 5.42
C GLU A 28 8.32 -0.33 4.13
N GLU A 29 8.49 -1.64 4.10
CA GLU A 29 8.88 -2.33 2.88
C GLU A 29 7.79 -2.21 1.81
N CYS A 30 6.53 -2.33 2.20
CA CYS A 30 5.40 -2.16 1.29
C CYS A 30 5.39 -0.76 0.69
N LYS A 31 5.58 0.25 1.51
CA LYS A 31 5.62 1.64 1.07
C LYS A 31 6.76 1.87 0.08
N LYS A 32 7.89 1.25 0.31
CA LYS A 32 9.07 1.38 -0.53
C LYS A 32 8.86 0.73 -1.89
N ILE A 33 8.26 -0.45 -1.91
CA ILE A 33 8.02 -1.19 -3.15
C ILE A 33 7.03 -0.45 -4.05
N TYR A 34 5.98 0.12 -3.47
CA TYR A 34 4.92 0.78 -4.22
C TYR A 34 5.10 2.29 -4.32
N GLY A 35 6.15 2.84 -3.70
CA GLY A 35 6.37 4.28 -3.73
C GLY A 35 5.32 5.07 -2.99
N LEU A 36 4.70 4.48 -1.98
CA LEU A 36 3.61 5.11 -1.23
C LEU A 36 4.11 6.31 -0.44
N GLY A 37 3.40 7.42 -0.59
CA GLY A 37 3.79 8.65 0.07
C GLY A 37 4.85 9.45 -0.66
N ILE A 38 5.40 8.92 -1.76
CA ILE A 38 6.38 9.60 -2.60
C ILE A 38 5.75 9.96 -3.92
N ASP A 39 5.28 8.96 -4.67
CA ASP A 39 4.71 9.15 -5.99
C ASP A 39 3.18 9.16 -5.97
N CYS A 40 2.57 8.74 -4.88
CA CYS A 40 1.13 8.64 -4.78
C CYS A 40 0.67 8.82 -3.33
N GLU A 41 -0.61 9.16 -3.18
CA GLU A 41 -1.24 9.17 -1.87
C GLU A 41 -1.65 7.74 -1.53
N TYR A 42 -1.72 7.44 -0.25
CA TYR A 42 -2.07 6.09 0.18
C TYR A 42 -2.81 6.11 1.50
N ARG A 43 -3.48 5.00 1.78
CA ARG A 43 -4.05 4.75 3.10
C ARG A 43 -4.02 3.26 3.38
N ILE A 44 -3.63 2.91 4.59
CA ILE A 44 -3.57 1.52 5.03
C ILE A 44 -4.95 1.13 5.56
N ILE A 45 -5.50 0.04 5.02
CA ILE A 45 -6.80 -0.46 5.45
C ILE A 45 -6.63 -1.47 6.57
N SER A 46 -5.72 -2.43 6.37
CA SER A 46 -5.46 -3.43 7.40
C SER A 46 -4.04 -3.96 7.29
N VAL A 47 -3.51 -4.37 8.43
CA VAL A 47 -2.22 -5.05 8.51
C VAL A 47 -2.44 -6.32 9.32
N LYS A 48 -2.13 -7.46 8.72
CA LYS A 48 -2.36 -8.74 9.34
C LYS A 48 -1.06 -9.52 9.40
N GLU A 49 -0.71 -9.98 10.57
CA GLU A 49 0.51 -10.76 10.70
C GLU A 49 0.29 -12.18 10.19
N VAL A 50 1.25 -12.66 9.40
CA VAL A 50 1.22 -13.98 8.79
C VAL A 50 2.32 -14.82 9.41
N LYS A 51 1.95 -15.97 9.91
CA LYS A 51 2.92 -16.92 10.49
C LYS A 51 3.57 -17.76 9.40
#